data_5041919cc42b191dc695676d30ddd5b0
#
_entry.id   5041919cc42b191dc695676d30ddd5b0
#
_cell.length_a   1.000
_cell.length_b   1.000
_cell.length_c   1.000
_cell.angle_alpha   90.00
_cell.angle_beta   90.00
_cell.angle_gamma   90.00
#
_symmetry.space_group_name_H-M   'P 1'
#
loop_
_entity.id
_entity.type
_entity.pdbx_description
1 polymer ?
#
loop_
_entity_poly.entity_id
_entity_poly.type
_entity_poly.pdbx_seq_one_letter_code
_entity_poly.pdbx_strand_id
1 'polypeptide(L)'
;MQGTIDGFRYGAVTPVAAYLMACLGGALGLRCVVRSLHNRHSWKAGWLALGATSIGSGIWTMHFIAMIGFQVEETRIGYDVGLTVLSLAVAIVVVAIGVFAVGYRGATAGTLSAAGVITGLGVAAMHYLGMAALQLNGRIEYRTSTVALSVVIAIVAATAALWAAVSIRGFLASLGASLVMGVAVSGMHYTAMAAVSVHLHGTDGAWTGDSATSLLLPMLLGPIVFLLLAGVVVMFDPLLVMGEGNWDRSFTRHPVGPKTAAKVPPQHPDSLFDTSDRLVAGRQSRYENPAAPPGSRRTTRRSPTAPTPGRRTPERPGQW
;
A
#
# COMPACT_ATOMS: atom_id res chain seq x y z
N MET A 1 34.40 3.31 29.62
CA MET A 1 33.47 2.73 30.60
C MET A 1 32.24 2.24 29.85
N GLN A 2 31.57 1.20 30.35
CA GLN A 2 30.30 0.78 29.76
C GLN A 2 29.19 1.70 30.29
N GLY A 3 28.42 2.32 29.40
CA GLY A 3 27.32 3.20 29.79
C GLY A 3 26.11 2.41 30.24
N THR A 4 25.38 2.93 31.22
CA THR A 4 24.13 2.37 31.74
C THR A 4 22.97 2.83 30.85
N ILE A 5 22.39 1.88 30.13
CA ILE A 5 21.28 2.15 29.22
C ILE A 5 19.95 2.07 29.99
N ASP A 6 19.20 3.17 30.00
CA ASP A 6 17.78 3.19 30.34
C ASP A 6 16.95 3.28 29.05
N GLY A 7 16.26 2.20 28.70
CA GLY A 7 15.39 2.14 27.49
C GLY A 7 13.96 2.60 27.76
N PHE A 8 13.59 2.84 29.04
CA PHE A 8 12.21 3.09 29.45
C PHE A 8 12.09 4.24 30.47
N ARG A 9 12.88 5.30 30.31
CA ARG A 9 12.91 6.43 31.24
C ARG A 9 11.52 6.99 31.60
N TYR A 10 10.60 7.00 30.63
CA TYR A 10 9.22 7.44 30.83
C TYR A 10 8.25 6.28 31.05
N GLY A 11 8.73 5.12 31.49
CA GLY A 11 7.94 3.91 31.68
C GLY A 11 7.26 3.45 30.40
N ALA A 12 5.99 3.06 30.48
CA ALA A 12 5.22 2.58 29.35
C ALA A 12 4.72 3.68 28.39
N VAL A 13 4.90 4.97 28.71
CA VAL A 13 4.33 6.08 27.94
C VAL A 13 4.91 6.12 26.51
N THR A 14 6.25 6.09 26.40
CA THR A 14 6.92 6.14 25.09
C THR A 14 6.67 4.88 24.25
N PRO A 15 6.74 3.65 24.78
CA PRO A 15 6.39 2.45 24.02
C PRO A 15 4.93 2.44 23.52
N VAL A 16 3.99 2.83 24.37
CA VAL A 16 2.57 2.87 23.98
C VAL A 16 2.32 3.95 22.94
N ALA A 17 2.86 5.16 23.12
CA ALA A 17 2.73 6.24 22.12
C ALA A 17 3.37 5.84 20.79
N ALA A 18 4.56 5.26 20.81
CA ALA A 18 5.24 4.74 19.63
C ALA A 18 4.38 3.69 18.91
N TYR A 19 3.89 2.69 19.63
CA TYR A 19 2.99 1.67 19.10
C TYR A 19 1.74 2.26 18.44
N LEU A 20 1.08 3.22 19.09
CA LEU A 20 -0.11 3.87 18.53
C LEU A 20 0.19 4.61 17.23
N MET A 21 1.36 5.24 17.10
CA MET A 21 1.76 5.91 15.86
C MET A 21 2.03 4.91 14.72
N ALA A 22 2.64 3.77 15.02
CA ALA A 22 2.79 2.70 14.03
C ALA A 22 1.43 2.15 13.57
N CYS A 23 0.49 1.94 14.50
CA CYS A 23 -0.87 1.51 14.18
C CYS A 23 -1.61 2.54 13.33
N LEU A 24 -1.51 3.84 13.67
CA LEU A 24 -2.14 4.92 12.92
C LEU A 24 -1.63 4.97 11.47
N GLY A 25 -0.30 5.03 11.30
CA GLY A 25 0.32 5.02 9.97
C GLY A 25 -0.05 3.78 9.16
N GLY A 26 -0.06 2.61 9.81
CA GLY A 26 -0.50 1.35 9.23
C GLY A 26 -1.96 1.35 8.79
N ALA A 27 -2.87 1.78 9.66
CA ALA A 27 -4.29 1.85 9.38
C ALA A 27 -4.60 2.78 8.20
N LEU A 28 -4.03 3.98 8.20
CA LEU A 28 -4.18 4.94 7.10
C LEU A 28 -3.59 4.40 5.80
N GLY A 29 -2.39 3.83 5.87
CA GLY A 29 -1.72 3.30 4.71
C GLY A 29 -2.45 2.12 4.09
N LEU A 30 -2.88 1.13 4.88
CA LEU A 30 -3.68 0.00 4.39
C LEU A 30 -4.98 0.47 3.71
N ARG A 31 -5.66 1.47 4.29
CA ARG A 31 -6.86 2.07 3.70
C ARG A 31 -6.59 2.70 2.34
N CYS A 32 -5.51 3.49 2.24
CA CYS A 32 -5.11 4.10 0.98
C CYS A 32 -4.77 3.05 -0.09
N VAL A 33 -4.05 1.98 0.28
CA VAL A 33 -3.72 0.88 -0.64
C VAL A 33 -4.99 0.18 -1.10
N VAL A 34 -5.89 -0.22 -0.21
CA VAL A 34 -7.18 -0.82 -0.56
C VAL A 34 -7.96 0.11 -1.50
N ARG A 35 -8.02 1.40 -1.20
CA ARG A 35 -8.68 2.41 -2.04
C ARG A 35 -8.08 2.48 -3.45
N SER A 36 -6.75 2.40 -3.55
CA SER A 36 -6.04 2.41 -4.83
C SER A 36 -6.39 1.20 -5.72
N LEU A 37 -6.66 0.04 -5.11
CA LEU A 37 -7.00 -1.19 -5.83
C LEU A 37 -8.41 -1.15 -6.42
N HIS A 38 -9.33 -0.39 -5.82
CA HIS A 38 -10.70 -0.18 -6.33
C HIS A 38 -10.76 0.88 -7.44
N ASN A 39 -9.84 1.83 -7.47
CA ASN A 39 -9.76 2.88 -8.49
C ASN A 39 -8.85 2.46 -9.64
N ARG A 40 -9.43 1.96 -10.74
CA ARG A 40 -8.63 1.42 -11.86
C ARG A 40 -7.93 2.47 -12.73
N HIS A 41 -8.35 3.75 -12.79
CA HIS A 41 -7.82 4.71 -13.79
C HIS A 41 -7.44 6.10 -13.28
N SER A 42 -8.11 6.68 -12.30
CA SER A 42 -7.77 8.02 -11.79
C SER A 42 -7.31 7.95 -10.34
N TRP A 43 -6.23 8.70 -10.00
CA TRP A 43 -5.72 8.82 -8.64
C TRP A 43 -5.10 7.56 -7.99
N LYS A 44 -4.94 6.43 -8.73
CA LYS A 44 -4.32 5.23 -8.18
C LYS A 44 -2.94 5.51 -7.58
N ALA A 45 -2.09 6.21 -8.34
CA ALA A 45 -0.75 6.59 -7.88
C ALA A 45 -0.81 7.51 -6.65
N GLY A 46 -1.75 8.46 -6.61
CA GLY A 46 -1.94 9.36 -5.47
C GLY A 46 -2.32 8.61 -4.19
N TRP A 47 -3.24 7.65 -4.26
CA TRP A 47 -3.60 6.82 -3.11
C TRP A 47 -2.45 5.91 -2.65
N LEU A 48 -1.67 5.34 -3.59
CA LEU A 48 -0.49 4.56 -3.24
C LEU A 48 0.59 5.42 -2.59
N ALA A 49 0.82 6.64 -3.11
CA ALA A 49 1.77 7.59 -2.53
C ALA A 49 1.34 8.03 -1.12
N LEU A 50 0.07 8.41 -0.94
CA LEU A 50 -0.47 8.77 0.38
C LEU A 50 -0.35 7.61 1.36
N GLY A 51 -0.65 6.37 0.92
CA GLY A 51 -0.50 5.17 1.73
C GLY A 51 0.94 4.89 2.12
N ALA A 52 1.87 4.97 1.17
CA ALA A 52 3.29 4.76 1.43
C ALA A 52 3.86 5.81 2.39
N THR A 53 3.52 7.09 2.18
CA THR A 53 3.94 8.17 3.08
C THR A 53 3.34 8.00 4.48
N SER A 54 2.08 7.56 4.60
CA SER A 54 1.45 7.30 5.90
C SER A 54 2.13 6.16 6.66
N ILE A 55 2.41 5.03 5.99
CA ILE A 55 3.11 3.91 6.61
C ILE A 55 4.54 4.32 6.99
N GLY A 56 5.30 4.92 6.06
CA GLY A 56 6.68 5.33 6.28
C GLY A 56 6.81 6.35 7.41
N SER A 57 5.95 7.38 7.44
CA SER A 57 5.91 8.38 8.51
C SER A 57 5.50 7.74 9.85
N GLY A 58 4.54 6.82 9.87
CA GLY A 58 4.12 6.11 11.07
C GLY A 58 5.24 5.26 11.68
N ILE A 59 5.98 4.50 10.86
CA ILE A 59 7.13 3.69 11.28
C ILE A 59 8.25 4.59 11.80
N TRP A 60 8.57 5.67 11.08
CA TRP A 60 9.61 6.62 11.48
C TRP A 60 9.24 7.34 12.78
N THR A 61 8.01 7.83 12.92
CA THR A 61 7.53 8.49 14.13
C THR A 61 7.53 7.54 15.33
N MET A 62 7.13 6.28 15.12
CA MET A 62 7.24 5.22 16.13
C MET A 62 8.68 5.08 16.63
N HIS A 63 9.66 4.96 15.70
CA HIS A 63 11.06 4.83 16.04
C HIS A 63 11.54 5.99 16.91
N PHE A 64 11.31 7.23 16.50
CA PHE A 64 11.84 8.38 17.25
C PHE A 64 11.06 8.69 18.54
N ILE A 65 9.78 8.38 18.64
CA ILE A 65 9.06 8.41 19.93
C ILE A 65 9.64 7.38 20.90
N ALA A 66 9.91 6.15 20.42
CA ALA A 66 10.56 5.14 21.25
C ALA A 66 11.95 5.59 21.69
N MET A 67 12.70 6.26 20.80
CA MET A 67 14.03 6.81 21.11
C MET A 67 14.01 7.97 22.12
N ILE A 68 12.89 8.68 22.30
CA ILE A 68 12.76 9.65 23.42
C ILE A 68 12.89 8.94 24.77
N GLY A 69 12.42 7.69 24.85
CA GLY A 69 12.56 6.86 26.05
C GLY A 69 13.96 6.26 26.25
N PHE A 70 14.80 6.26 25.22
CA PHE A 70 16.16 5.74 25.30
C PHE A 70 17.11 6.80 25.85
N GLN A 71 17.81 6.48 26.92
CA GLN A 71 18.80 7.36 27.54
C GLN A 71 20.02 6.56 28.01
N VAL A 72 21.14 7.25 28.13
CA VAL A 72 22.37 6.76 28.76
C VAL A 72 22.62 7.67 29.94
N GLU A 73 22.67 7.12 31.15
CA GLU A 73 22.68 7.91 32.39
C GLU A 73 23.90 8.85 32.51
N GLU A 74 25.02 8.45 31.90
CA GLU A 74 26.30 9.12 32.08
C GLU A 74 26.58 10.16 30.95
N THR A 75 25.73 10.25 29.91
CA THR A 75 25.97 11.18 28.80
C THR A 75 24.68 11.76 28.25
N ARG A 76 24.76 12.96 27.69
CA ARG A 76 23.65 13.55 26.95
C ARG A 76 23.63 12.99 25.53
N ILE A 77 22.43 12.84 25.01
CA ILE A 77 22.18 12.38 23.66
C ILE A 77 21.71 13.55 22.80
N GLY A 78 22.32 13.72 21.64
CA GLY A 78 21.88 14.62 20.57
C GLY A 78 21.52 13.84 19.31
N TYR A 79 21.05 14.54 18.28
CA TYR A 79 20.73 13.96 16.97
C TYR A 79 21.27 14.82 15.84
N ASP A 80 21.81 14.18 14.81
CA ASP A 80 22.11 14.81 13.54
C ASP A 80 20.81 15.01 12.74
N VAL A 81 20.47 16.27 12.47
CA VAL A 81 19.24 16.65 11.75
C VAL A 81 19.23 16.07 10.33
N GLY A 82 20.37 16.11 9.64
CA GLY A 82 20.49 15.64 8.26
C GLY A 82 20.20 14.14 8.14
N LEU A 83 20.84 13.33 8.99
CA LEU A 83 20.64 11.89 9.04
C LEU A 83 19.22 11.52 9.51
N THR A 84 18.68 12.28 10.44
CA THR A 84 17.31 12.08 10.93
C THR A 84 16.28 12.31 9.82
N VAL A 85 16.41 13.41 9.05
CA VAL A 85 15.53 13.68 7.89
C VAL A 85 15.77 12.66 6.78
N LEU A 86 17.02 12.29 6.52
CA LEU A 86 17.35 11.25 5.54
C LEU A 86 16.68 9.91 5.90
N SER A 87 16.66 9.54 7.19
CA SER A 87 16.01 8.31 7.64
C SER A 87 14.50 8.33 7.36
N LEU A 88 13.82 9.48 7.50
CA LEU A 88 12.41 9.63 7.11
C LEU A 88 12.22 9.44 5.60
N ALA A 89 13.08 10.07 4.79
CA ALA A 89 13.02 9.90 3.34
C ALA A 89 13.20 8.44 2.93
N VAL A 90 14.17 7.73 3.53
CA VAL A 90 14.40 6.30 3.31
C VAL A 90 13.16 5.50 3.68
N ALA A 91 12.55 5.75 4.84
CA ALA A 91 11.32 5.04 5.26
C ALA A 91 10.20 5.18 4.21
N ILE A 92 9.94 6.41 3.75
CA ILE A 92 8.87 6.68 2.78
C ILE A 92 9.19 6.02 1.43
N VAL A 93 10.42 6.16 0.93
CA VAL A 93 10.81 5.64 -0.39
C VAL A 93 10.76 4.11 -0.43
N VAL A 94 11.28 3.42 0.59
CA VAL A 94 11.30 1.95 0.58
C VAL A 94 9.91 1.35 0.74
N VAL A 95 9.06 1.98 1.55
CA VAL A 95 7.64 1.59 1.63
C VAL A 95 6.93 1.87 0.30
N ALA A 96 7.21 3.01 -0.35
CA ALA A 96 6.67 3.32 -1.66
C ALA A 96 7.06 2.25 -2.69
N ILE A 97 8.33 1.85 -2.76
CA ILE A 97 8.78 0.78 -3.68
C ILE A 97 7.93 -0.48 -3.47
N GLY A 98 7.75 -0.93 -2.23
CA GLY A 98 6.94 -2.12 -1.92
C GLY A 98 5.48 -1.98 -2.31
N VAL A 99 4.85 -0.90 -1.87
CA VAL A 99 3.42 -0.61 -2.11
C VAL A 99 3.13 -0.43 -3.61
N PHE A 100 3.99 0.28 -4.34
CA PHE A 100 3.84 0.48 -5.79
C PHE A 100 4.09 -0.83 -6.56
N ALA A 101 5.12 -1.60 -6.17
CA ALA A 101 5.38 -2.90 -6.81
C ALA A 101 4.15 -3.81 -6.73
N VAL A 102 3.56 -3.96 -5.54
CA VAL A 102 2.37 -4.79 -5.33
C VAL A 102 1.14 -4.15 -5.99
N GLY A 103 0.99 -2.84 -5.92
CA GLY A 103 -0.12 -2.09 -6.52
C GLY A 103 -0.20 -2.21 -8.04
N TYR A 104 0.94 -2.24 -8.74
CA TYR A 104 0.99 -2.28 -10.21
C TYR A 104 1.26 -3.67 -10.79
N ARG A 105 2.10 -4.48 -10.14
CA ARG A 105 2.43 -5.84 -10.63
C ARG A 105 1.49 -6.92 -10.10
N GLY A 106 0.63 -6.57 -9.12
CA GLY A 106 -0.28 -7.51 -8.48
C GLY A 106 0.35 -8.32 -7.35
N ALA A 107 -0.50 -9.05 -6.63
CA ALA A 107 -0.16 -9.79 -5.42
C ALA A 107 0.32 -11.23 -5.72
N THR A 108 1.25 -11.40 -6.67
CA THR A 108 1.88 -12.72 -6.87
C THR A 108 2.86 -13.03 -5.74
N ALA A 109 3.09 -14.32 -5.44
CA ALA A 109 4.04 -14.73 -4.40
C ALA A 109 5.44 -14.12 -4.63
N GLY A 110 5.91 -14.11 -5.88
CA GLY A 110 7.19 -13.50 -6.23
C GLY A 110 7.23 -12.00 -6.00
N THR A 111 6.17 -11.26 -6.39
CA THR A 111 6.09 -9.81 -6.16
C THR A 111 6.04 -9.50 -4.66
N LEU A 112 5.22 -10.22 -3.89
CA LEU A 112 5.09 -10.03 -2.45
C LEU A 112 6.40 -10.32 -1.71
N SER A 113 7.08 -11.42 -2.05
CA SER A 113 8.37 -11.77 -1.44
C SER A 113 9.45 -10.75 -1.77
N ALA A 114 9.61 -10.37 -3.05
CA ALA A 114 10.63 -9.40 -3.45
C ALA A 114 10.34 -8.02 -2.85
N ALA A 115 9.10 -7.54 -2.93
CA ALA A 115 8.69 -6.27 -2.34
C ALA A 115 8.84 -6.28 -0.81
N GLY A 116 8.48 -7.39 -0.15
CA GLY A 116 8.62 -7.56 1.28
C GLY A 116 10.07 -7.54 1.75
N VAL A 117 10.97 -8.23 1.03
CA VAL A 117 12.42 -8.21 1.33
C VAL A 117 12.98 -6.79 1.18
N ILE A 118 12.70 -6.12 0.05
CA ILE A 118 13.19 -4.75 -0.20
C ILE A 118 12.65 -3.78 0.87
N THR A 119 11.35 -3.84 1.16
CA THR A 119 10.73 -2.96 2.16
C THR A 119 11.26 -3.26 3.55
N GLY A 120 11.41 -4.53 3.92
CA GLY A 120 11.91 -4.93 5.24
C GLY A 120 13.37 -4.53 5.46
N LEU A 121 14.24 -4.75 4.45
CA LEU A 121 15.61 -4.26 4.49
C LEU A 121 15.68 -2.74 4.59
N GLY A 122 14.81 -2.04 3.87
CA GLY A 122 14.73 -0.57 3.93
C GLY A 122 14.23 -0.04 5.27
N VAL A 123 13.27 -0.72 5.91
CA VAL A 123 12.81 -0.35 7.27
C VAL A 123 13.91 -0.60 8.30
N ALA A 124 14.65 -1.70 8.18
CA ALA A 124 15.83 -1.93 9.01
C ALA A 124 16.92 -0.87 8.75
N ALA A 125 17.17 -0.53 7.49
CA ALA A 125 18.11 0.54 7.13
C ALA A 125 17.68 1.90 7.71
N MET A 126 16.40 2.25 7.67
CA MET A 126 15.87 3.45 8.32
C MET A 126 16.16 3.45 9.83
N HIS A 127 15.93 2.32 10.52
CA HIS A 127 16.20 2.20 11.96
C HIS A 127 17.67 2.42 12.26
N TYR A 128 18.59 1.72 11.56
CA TYR A 128 20.02 1.85 11.82
C TYR A 128 20.57 3.21 11.36
N LEU A 129 19.98 3.84 10.34
CA LEU A 129 20.30 5.22 9.96
C LEU A 129 19.85 6.22 11.05
N GLY A 130 18.65 6.00 11.65
CA GLY A 130 18.19 6.76 12.81
C GLY A 130 19.11 6.59 14.02
N MET A 131 19.64 5.38 14.24
CA MET A 131 20.64 5.12 15.28
C MET A 131 22.00 5.76 14.94
N ALA A 132 22.39 5.84 13.67
CA ALA A 132 23.60 6.53 13.24
C ALA A 132 23.49 8.06 13.37
N ALA A 133 22.27 8.61 13.38
CA ALA A 133 22.01 10.02 13.67
C ALA A 133 22.24 10.38 15.15
N LEU A 134 22.27 9.39 16.03
CA LEU A 134 22.44 9.57 17.47
C LEU A 134 23.88 10.00 17.79
N GLN A 135 24.00 11.13 18.47
CA GLN A 135 25.27 11.72 18.87
C GLN A 135 25.43 11.58 20.37
N LEU A 136 26.48 10.95 20.81
CA LEU A 136 26.86 10.80 22.23
C LEU A 136 28.38 10.80 22.37
N ASN A 137 28.88 11.08 23.58
CA ASN A 137 30.32 11.01 23.88
C ASN A 137 30.75 9.57 24.14
N GLY A 138 30.75 8.75 23.07
CA GLY A 138 31.06 7.33 23.17
C GLY A 138 30.92 6.61 21.85
N ARG A 139 30.96 5.29 21.91
CA ARG A 139 30.78 4.40 20.78
C ARG A 139 29.61 3.47 21.00
N ILE A 140 28.77 3.33 19.98
CA ILE A 140 27.69 2.35 19.98
C ILE A 140 28.22 1.08 19.31
N GLU A 141 28.09 -0.04 20.00
CA GLU A 141 28.39 -1.36 19.47
C GLU A 141 27.12 -2.19 19.33
N TYR A 142 27.09 -3.05 18.32
CA TYR A 142 25.92 -3.86 18.00
C TYR A 142 26.25 -5.34 18.02
N ARG A 143 25.43 -6.12 18.72
CA ARG A 143 25.53 -7.58 18.68
C ARG A 143 24.97 -8.08 17.35
N THR A 144 25.81 -8.62 16.49
CA THR A 144 25.49 -9.03 15.12
C THR A 144 24.33 -10.02 15.04
N SER A 145 24.24 -11.00 15.96
CA SER A 145 23.13 -11.97 15.97
C SER A 145 21.77 -11.33 16.19
N THR A 146 21.70 -10.36 17.10
CA THR A 146 20.46 -9.64 17.42
C THR A 146 20.09 -8.66 16.31
N VAL A 147 21.08 -8.03 15.66
CA VAL A 147 20.87 -7.23 14.44
C VAL A 147 20.28 -8.11 13.34
N ALA A 148 20.87 -9.29 13.08
CA ALA A 148 20.33 -10.21 12.07
C ALA A 148 18.88 -10.61 12.38
N LEU A 149 18.56 -10.88 13.65
CA LEU A 149 17.20 -11.19 14.07
C LEU A 149 16.24 -10.02 13.81
N SER A 150 16.61 -8.78 14.12
CA SER A 150 15.77 -7.60 13.86
C SER A 150 15.51 -7.42 12.36
N VAL A 151 16.49 -7.66 11.50
CA VAL A 151 16.34 -7.62 10.04
C VAL A 151 15.37 -8.70 9.55
N VAL A 152 15.47 -9.92 10.07
CA VAL A 152 14.52 -11.00 9.72
C VAL A 152 13.10 -10.63 10.13
N ILE A 153 12.91 -10.08 11.35
CA ILE A 153 11.60 -9.59 11.80
C ILE A 153 11.09 -8.50 10.85
N ALA A 154 11.93 -7.55 10.42
CA ALA A 154 11.55 -6.49 9.48
C ALA A 154 11.06 -7.06 8.13
N ILE A 155 11.76 -8.05 7.57
CA ILE A 155 11.39 -8.68 6.31
C ILE A 155 10.07 -9.44 6.42
N VAL A 156 9.90 -10.23 7.48
CA VAL A 156 8.66 -10.97 7.73
C VAL A 156 7.49 -10.02 7.94
N ALA A 157 7.67 -8.98 8.78
CA ALA A 157 6.67 -7.96 9.05
C ALA A 157 6.25 -7.20 7.77
N ALA A 158 7.21 -6.77 6.95
CA ALA A 158 6.96 -6.05 5.70
C ALA A 158 6.22 -6.94 4.68
N THR A 159 6.62 -8.21 4.55
CA THR A 159 5.97 -9.17 3.66
C THR A 159 4.52 -9.43 4.10
N ALA A 160 4.30 -9.65 5.40
CA ALA A 160 2.97 -9.84 5.97
C ALA A 160 2.09 -8.58 5.81
N ALA A 161 2.66 -7.38 6.01
CA ALA A 161 1.94 -6.11 5.82
C ALA A 161 1.52 -5.90 4.36
N LEU A 162 2.39 -6.18 3.39
CA LEU A 162 2.07 -6.09 1.96
C LEU A 162 1.02 -7.13 1.55
N TRP A 163 1.12 -8.36 2.07
CA TRP A 163 0.09 -9.38 1.87
C TRP A 163 -1.25 -8.95 2.47
N ALA A 164 -1.26 -8.44 3.69
CA ALA A 164 -2.47 -7.93 4.35
C ALA A 164 -3.12 -6.80 3.54
N ALA A 165 -2.32 -5.87 3.01
CA ALA A 165 -2.80 -4.74 2.21
C ALA A 165 -3.61 -5.15 0.96
N VAL A 166 -3.32 -6.31 0.38
CA VAL A 166 -4.01 -6.80 -0.82
C VAL A 166 -5.07 -7.86 -0.54
N SER A 167 -4.97 -8.55 0.59
CA SER A 167 -5.84 -9.69 0.95
C SER A 167 -6.97 -9.30 1.88
N ILE A 168 -6.74 -8.32 2.76
CA ILE A 168 -7.68 -7.95 3.81
C ILE A 168 -8.69 -6.93 3.26
N ARG A 169 -9.97 -7.18 3.53
CA ARG A 169 -11.09 -6.30 3.15
C ARG A 169 -11.93 -5.98 4.38
N GLY A 170 -12.51 -4.79 4.38
CA GLY A 170 -13.35 -4.32 5.48
C GLY A 170 -12.60 -3.55 6.57
N PHE A 171 -13.36 -2.73 7.30
CA PHE A 171 -12.80 -1.80 8.30
C PHE A 171 -12.11 -2.51 9.46
N LEU A 172 -12.83 -3.43 10.12
CA LEU A 172 -12.33 -4.12 11.31
C LEU A 172 -11.12 -5.00 11.01
N ALA A 173 -11.10 -5.66 9.83
CA ALA A 173 -9.98 -6.47 9.42
C ALA A 173 -8.73 -5.62 9.12
N SER A 174 -8.90 -4.46 8.47
CA SER A 174 -7.81 -3.49 8.26
C SER A 174 -7.28 -2.92 9.57
N LEU A 175 -8.16 -2.63 10.53
CA LEU A 175 -7.77 -2.18 11.86
C LEU A 175 -6.99 -3.27 12.59
N GLY A 176 -7.49 -4.51 12.61
CA GLY A 176 -6.78 -5.66 13.19
C GLY A 176 -5.39 -5.86 12.56
N ALA A 177 -5.29 -5.77 11.23
CA ALA A 177 -4.01 -5.86 10.54
C ALA A 177 -3.04 -4.74 10.93
N SER A 178 -3.53 -3.51 11.12
CA SER A 178 -2.69 -2.39 11.55
C SER A 178 -2.17 -2.56 12.98
N LEU A 179 -2.97 -3.12 13.88
CA LEU A 179 -2.54 -3.45 15.24
C LEU A 179 -1.42 -4.51 15.23
N VAL A 180 -1.59 -5.58 14.45
CA VAL A 180 -0.56 -6.62 14.29
C VAL A 180 0.71 -6.04 13.66
N MET A 181 0.57 -5.20 12.64
CA MET A 181 1.71 -4.52 12.02
C MET A 181 2.43 -3.61 13.00
N GLY A 182 1.69 -2.88 13.85
CA GLY A 182 2.26 -2.06 14.92
C GLY A 182 3.10 -2.88 15.89
N VAL A 183 2.59 -4.06 16.33
CA VAL A 183 3.35 -5.00 17.17
C VAL A 183 4.63 -5.46 16.46
N ALA A 184 4.54 -5.85 15.19
CA ALA A 184 5.68 -6.37 14.45
C ALA A 184 6.79 -5.34 14.26
N VAL A 185 6.42 -4.09 13.92
CA VAL A 185 7.38 -2.98 13.73
C VAL A 185 8.00 -2.55 15.05
N SER A 186 7.20 -2.43 16.11
CA SER A 186 7.71 -2.15 17.47
C SER A 186 8.60 -3.28 17.95
N GLY A 187 8.21 -4.54 17.73
CA GLY A 187 9.03 -5.71 18.05
C GLY A 187 10.37 -5.70 17.33
N MET A 188 10.42 -5.33 16.06
CA MET A 188 11.66 -5.14 15.31
C MET A 188 12.55 -4.08 15.97
N HIS A 189 11.96 -2.89 16.27
CA HIS A 189 12.70 -1.79 16.89
C HIS A 189 13.30 -2.20 18.25
N TYR A 190 12.51 -2.77 19.16
CA TYR A 190 13.02 -3.16 20.46
C TYR A 190 14.00 -4.34 20.41
N THR A 191 13.85 -5.25 19.45
CA THR A 191 14.85 -6.30 19.17
C THR A 191 16.15 -5.66 18.72
N ALA A 192 16.12 -4.67 17.83
CA ALA A 192 17.31 -3.96 17.38
C ALA A 192 17.97 -3.18 18.53
N MET A 193 17.17 -2.54 19.40
CA MET A 193 17.68 -1.84 20.59
C MET A 193 18.33 -2.80 21.59
N ALA A 194 17.84 -4.03 21.71
CA ALA A 194 18.47 -5.07 22.55
C ALA A 194 19.85 -5.53 22.02
N ALA A 195 20.21 -5.14 20.79
CA ALA A 195 21.56 -5.36 20.26
C ALA A 195 22.57 -4.31 20.69
N VAL A 196 22.12 -3.18 21.22
CA VAL A 196 22.94 -1.98 21.48
C VAL A 196 23.69 -2.12 22.81
N SER A 197 24.98 -1.81 22.78
CA SER A 197 25.81 -1.53 23.94
C SER A 197 26.58 -0.21 23.71
N VAL A 198 26.74 0.56 24.77
CA VAL A 198 27.38 1.89 24.71
C VAL A 198 28.68 1.87 25.49
N HIS A 199 29.77 2.27 24.85
CA HIS A 199 31.08 2.44 25.46
C HIS A 199 31.45 3.93 25.46
N LEU A 200 31.57 4.51 26.65
CA LEU A 200 31.86 5.94 26.85
C LEU A 200 33.35 6.23 26.82
N HIS A 201 33.75 7.35 26.20
CA HIS A 201 35.11 7.84 26.11
C HIS A 201 35.38 8.89 27.22
N GLY A 202 35.39 8.50 28.49
CA GLY A 202 35.70 9.42 29.59
C GLY A 202 34.62 10.45 29.93
N THR A 203 34.79 11.09 31.11
CA THR A 203 33.76 12.04 31.65
C THR A 203 33.99 13.51 31.30
N ASP A 204 35.03 13.85 30.50
CA ASP A 204 35.56 15.21 30.40
C ASP A 204 35.13 15.99 29.13
N GLY A 205 34.00 15.71 28.58
CA GLY A 205 33.41 16.50 27.50
C GLY A 205 32.15 17.24 27.95
N ALA A 206 32.26 18.54 28.25
CA ALA A 206 31.07 19.35 28.41
C ALA A 206 30.32 19.39 27.09
N TRP A 207 29.24 18.60 26.99
CA TRP A 207 28.34 18.63 25.82
C TRP A 207 27.64 20.01 25.79
N THR A 208 27.88 20.79 24.73
CA THR A 208 27.28 22.11 24.52
C THR A 208 26.06 22.07 23.60
N GLY A 209 25.64 20.89 23.14
CA GLY A 209 24.50 20.70 22.22
C GLY A 209 23.14 20.74 22.92
N ASP A 210 22.08 20.90 22.14
CA ASP A 210 20.70 20.84 22.59
C ASP A 210 20.33 19.44 23.09
N SER A 211 19.33 19.34 23.97
CA SER A 211 18.87 18.03 24.46
C SER A 211 18.19 17.25 23.31
N ALA A 212 18.24 15.92 23.36
CA ALA A 212 17.57 15.05 22.38
C ALA A 212 16.09 15.43 22.20
N THR A 213 15.42 15.76 23.30
CA THR A 213 13.99 16.12 23.29
C THR A 213 13.73 17.44 22.57
N SER A 214 14.60 18.46 22.74
CA SER A 214 14.42 19.78 22.10
C SER A 214 14.61 19.71 20.59
N LEU A 215 15.40 18.76 20.08
CA LEU A 215 15.59 18.54 18.63
C LEU A 215 14.50 17.63 18.05
N LEU A 216 14.15 16.53 18.73
CA LEU A 216 13.20 15.55 18.20
C LEU A 216 11.76 16.07 18.18
N LEU A 217 11.32 16.83 19.20
CA LEU A 217 9.93 17.29 19.29
C LEU A 217 9.49 18.11 18.06
N PRO A 218 10.23 19.15 17.63
CA PRO A 218 9.83 19.89 16.41
C PRO A 218 9.93 19.03 15.14
N MET A 219 10.88 18.08 15.07
CA MET A 219 11.01 17.20 13.91
C MET A 219 9.86 16.18 13.80
N LEU A 220 9.32 15.73 14.94
CA LEU A 220 8.16 14.83 14.98
C LEU A 220 6.86 15.53 14.58
N LEU A 221 6.78 16.87 14.75
CA LEU A 221 5.56 17.63 14.48
C LEU A 221 5.09 17.48 13.02
N GLY A 222 6.01 17.57 12.06
CA GLY A 222 5.69 17.46 10.64
C GLY A 222 4.99 16.13 10.27
N PRO A 223 5.62 14.97 10.52
CA PRO A 223 5.00 13.66 10.30
C PRO A 223 3.70 13.43 11.09
N ILE A 224 3.61 13.90 12.33
CA ILE A 224 2.38 13.77 13.14
C ILE A 224 1.25 14.58 12.50
N VAL A 225 1.48 15.84 12.17
CA VAL A 225 0.49 16.69 11.49
C VAL A 225 0.08 16.10 10.15
N PHE A 226 1.05 15.58 9.38
CA PHE A 226 0.77 14.88 8.14
C PHE A 226 -0.16 13.68 8.36
N LEU A 227 0.10 12.83 9.36
CA LEU A 227 -0.74 11.66 9.66
C LEU A 227 -2.16 12.06 10.09
N LEU A 228 -2.30 13.15 10.84
CA LEU A 228 -3.62 13.68 11.20
C LEU A 228 -4.38 14.18 9.98
N LEU A 229 -3.72 14.94 9.08
CA LEU A 229 -4.33 15.42 7.84
C LEU A 229 -4.67 14.26 6.89
N ALA A 230 -3.80 13.27 6.76
CA ALA A 230 -4.08 12.04 6.01
C ALA A 230 -5.29 11.30 6.59
N GLY A 231 -5.42 11.27 7.92
CA GLY A 231 -6.58 10.73 8.62
C GLY A 231 -7.87 11.44 8.24
N VAL A 232 -7.85 12.76 8.19
CA VAL A 232 -8.99 13.57 7.73
C VAL A 232 -9.35 13.20 6.29
N VAL A 233 -8.38 13.16 5.37
CA VAL A 233 -8.62 12.79 3.96
C VAL A 233 -9.24 11.39 3.83
N VAL A 234 -8.75 10.42 4.60
CA VAL A 234 -9.26 9.05 4.59
C VAL A 234 -10.67 8.96 5.20
N MET A 235 -10.95 9.71 6.27
CA MET A 235 -12.27 9.72 6.93
C MET A 235 -13.37 10.36 6.06
N PHE A 236 -13.03 11.36 5.24
CA PHE A 236 -13.97 11.98 4.32
C PHE A 236 -14.07 11.28 2.95
N ASP A 237 -13.45 10.11 2.78
CA ASP A 237 -13.61 9.32 1.55
C ASP A 237 -15.07 8.81 1.42
N PRO A 238 -15.80 9.15 0.33
CA PRO A 238 -17.20 8.78 0.13
C PRO A 238 -17.48 7.28 0.21
N LEU A 239 -16.50 6.42 -0.13
CA LEU A 239 -16.66 4.96 -0.02
C LEU A 239 -16.72 4.48 1.43
N LEU A 240 -16.10 5.20 2.36
CA LEU A 240 -16.20 4.90 3.79
C LEU A 240 -17.56 5.33 4.37
N VAL A 241 -18.09 6.48 3.91
CA VAL A 241 -19.34 7.05 4.39
C VAL A 241 -20.55 6.27 3.84
N MET A 242 -20.47 5.78 2.60
CA MET A 242 -21.58 5.03 1.96
C MET A 242 -21.59 3.53 2.29
N GLY A 243 -20.62 3.01 3.03
CA GLY A 243 -20.55 1.64 3.53
C GLY A 243 -20.34 0.58 2.44
N GLU A 244 -19.39 -0.31 2.65
CA GLU A 244 -19.15 -1.50 1.81
C GLU A 244 -20.38 -2.44 1.73
N GLY A 245 -21.42 -2.22 2.56
CA GLY A 245 -22.56 -3.12 2.70
C GLY A 245 -23.66 -3.00 1.64
N ASN A 246 -23.61 -2.02 0.74
CA ASN A 246 -24.72 -1.80 -0.19
C ASN A 246 -24.49 -2.32 -1.62
N TRP A 247 -23.25 -2.60 -1.99
CA TRP A 247 -22.93 -3.10 -3.32
C TRP A 247 -23.17 -4.59 -3.47
N ASP A 248 -22.91 -5.40 -2.45
CA ASP A 248 -23.16 -6.84 -2.50
C ASP A 248 -24.66 -7.20 -2.48
N ARG A 249 -25.52 -6.34 -1.90
CA ARG A 249 -26.97 -6.55 -1.91
C ARG A 249 -27.62 -6.26 -3.26
N SER A 250 -26.97 -5.49 -4.13
CA SER A 250 -27.52 -5.20 -5.46
C SER A 250 -27.31 -6.33 -6.45
N PHE A 251 -26.31 -7.17 -6.26
CA PHE A 251 -26.05 -8.32 -7.13
C PHE A 251 -26.72 -9.62 -6.69
N THR A 252 -27.19 -9.71 -5.45
CA THR A 252 -27.86 -10.90 -4.92
C THR A 252 -29.39 -10.83 -4.99
N ARG A 253 -29.99 -9.73 -5.49
CA ARG A 253 -31.44 -9.60 -5.64
C ARG A 253 -31.91 -9.73 -7.10
N HIS A 254 -31.55 -10.81 -7.74
CA HIS A 254 -32.42 -11.47 -8.70
C HIS A 254 -32.24 -12.96 -8.54
N PRO A 255 -33.01 -13.62 -7.65
CA PRO A 255 -33.37 -14.98 -7.92
C PRO A 255 -34.24 -14.90 -9.18
N VAL A 256 -33.66 -15.33 -10.32
CA VAL A 256 -34.50 -15.76 -11.43
C VAL A 256 -35.29 -16.92 -10.88
N GLY A 257 -36.50 -16.62 -10.40
CA GLY A 257 -37.49 -17.66 -10.10
C GLY A 257 -37.64 -18.49 -11.37
N PRO A 258 -37.85 -19.80 -11.25
CA PRO A 258 -38.10 -20.64 -12.39
C PRO A 258 -39.29 -20.02 -13.14
N LYS A 259 -39.05 -19.63 -14.41
CA LYS A 259 -40.16 -19.24 -15.31
C LYS A 259 -41.11 -20.40 -15.28
N THR A 260 -42.23 -20.24 -14.58
CA THR A 260 -43.37 -21.12 -14.65
C THR A 260 -43.68 -21.24 -16.14
N ALA A 261 -43.45 -22.42 -16.70
CA ALA A 261 -43.85 -22.73 -18.06
C ALA A 261 -45.31 -22.38 -18.19
N ALA A 262 -45.61 -21.37 -19.00
CA ALA A 262 -46.99 -21.04 -19.34
C ALA A 262 -47.60 -22.34 -19.90
N LYS A 263 -48.59 -22.86 -19.17
CA LYS A 263 -49.37 -24.04 -19.55
C LYS A 263 -50.06 -23.69 -20.87
N VAL A 264 -49.52 -24.24 -21.97
CA VAL A 264 -50.22 -24.18 -23.28
C VAL A 264 -51.55 -24.90 -23.09
N PRO A 265 -52.70 -24.26 -23.39
CA PRO A 265 -53.99 -24.95 -23.37
C PRO A 265 -53.95 -26.08 -24.40
N PRO A 266 -54.58 -27.23 -24.13
CA PRO A 266 -54.66 -28.30 -25.11
C PRO A 266 -55.48 -27.82 -26.30
N GLN A 267 -54.89 -27.85 -27.50
CA GLN A 267 -55.63 -27.73 -28.75
C GLN A 267 -56.47 -28.99 -28.93
N HIS A 268 -57.80 -28.80 -28.92
CA HIS A 268 -58.74 -29.80 -29.34
C HIS A 268 -58.62 -29.99 -30.87
N PRO A 269 -58.46 -31.22 -31.35
CA PRO A 269 -58.60 -31.50 -32.76
C PRO A 269 -60.04 -31.86 -33.05
N ASP A 270 -60.84 -30.92 -33.51
CA ASP A 270 -62.07 -31.20 -34.27
C ASP A 270 -62.80 -29.90 -34.53
N SER A 271 -62.68 -29.42 -35.75
CA SER A 271 -63.75 -28.87 -36.56
C SER A 271 -63.21 -28.57 -37.97
N LEU A 272 -63.23 -29.60 -38.77
CA LEU A 272 -63.40 -29.49 -40.20
C LEU A 272 -64.79 -28.94 -40.47
N PHE A 273 -64.88 -28.06 -41.49
CA PHE A 273 -66.08 -27.50 -42.10
C PHE A 273 -66.77 -26.31 -41.37
N ASP A 274 -66.46 -25.11 -41.82
CA ASP A 274 -67.49 -24.27 -42.41
C ASP A 274 -66.87 -23.26 -43.40
N THR A 275 -67.24 -23.40 -44.65
CA THR A 275 -67.10 -22.46 -45.72
C THR A 275 -68.30 -21.53 -45.67
N SER A 276 -68.11 -20.25 -45.56
CA SER A 276 -68.86 -19.28 -46.36
C SER A 276 -68.70 -17.83 -45.87
N ASP A 277 -68.33 -17.03 -46.83
CA ASP A 277 -68.74 -15.65 -47.01
C ASP A 277 -68.67 -14.63 -45.90
N ARG A 278 -67.75 -13.70 -46.02
CA ARG A 278 -68.17 -12.34 -46.45
C ARG A 278 -66.99 -11.37 -46.55
N LEU A 279 -66.83 -10.91 -47.76
CA LEU A 279 -66.31 -9.61 -48.13
C LEU A 279 -66.86 -8.51 -47.21
N VAL A 280 -66.03 -7.63 -46.68
CA VAL A 280 -66.21 -6.19 -46.62
C VAL A 280 -64.90 -5.52 -46.19
N ALA A 281 -64.27 -4.91 -47.14
CA ALA A 281 -63.76 -3.54 -47.18
C ALA A 281 -63.10 -2.91 -45.93
N GLY A 282 -61.82 -2.57 -46.11
CA GLY A 282 -61.44 -1.17 -45.90
C GLY A 282 -60.75 -0.81 -44.63
N ARG A 283 -59.48 -0.73 -44.66
CA ARG A 283 -58.76 0.55 -44.59
C ARG A 283 -57.24 0.34 -44.47
N GLN A 284 -56.57 0.79 -45.48
CA GLN A 284 -55.14 1.09 -45.47
C GLN A 284 -54.87 2.16 -44.43
N SER A 285 -53.87 1.97 -43.57
CA SER A 285 -53.06 3.07 -43.14
C SER A 285 -51.61 2.71 -43.36
N ARG A 286 -51.09 3.38 -44.30
CA ARG A 286 -49.77 3.48 -44.83
C ARG A 286 -48.92 4.16 -43.74
N TYR A 287 -47.87 3.50 -43.28
CA TYR A 287 -46.74 4.22 -42.69
C TYR A 287 -45.53 4.01 -43.64
N GLU A 288 -45.23 5.10 -44.31
CA GLU A 288 -44.07 5.27 -45.17
C GLU A 288 -42.79 5.16 -44.34
N ASN A 289 -41.88 4.35 -44.87
CA ASN A 289 -40.52 4.28 -44.44
C ASN A 289 -39.69 5.21 -45.34
N PRO A 290 -38.97 6.23 -44.83
CA PRO A 290 -38.17 7.08 -45.71
C PRO A 290 -36.87 6.38 -46.13
N ALA A 291 -36.58 6.57 -47.35
CA ALA A 291 -35.54 6.08 -48.24
C ALA A 291 -34.10 6.08 -47.70
N ALA A 292 -33.39 5.02 -48.06
CA ALA A 292 -31.94 4.95 -48.07
C ALA A 292 -31.39 5.66 -49.30
N PRO A 293 -30.26 6.37 -49.26
CA PRO A 293 -29.62 6.95 -50.42
C PRO A 293 -28.81 5.91 -51.21
N PRO A 294 -28.64 6.10 -52.52
CA PRO A 294 -28.05 5.10 -53.40
C PRO A 294 -26.54 5.22 -53.50
N GLY A 295 -25.87 4.07 -53.54
CA GLY A 295 -24.77 3.78 -54.38
C GLY A 295 -23.41 4.42 -54.12
N SER A 296 -22.46 3.61 -53.69
CA SER A 296 -21.10 3.75 -54.16
C SER A 296 -20.49 2.38 -54.45
N ARG A 297 -19.97 2.31 -55.65
CA ARG A 297 -19.42 1.15 -56.34
C ARG A 297 -18.28 0.50 -55.60
N ARG A 298 -18.36 -0.80 -55.47
CA ARG A 298 -17.30 -1.73 -55.11
C ARG A 298 -16.24 -1.73 -56.23
N THR A 299 -15.06 -1.20 -56.00
CA THR A 299 -13.88 -1.44 -56.81
C THR A 299 -12.96 -2.39 -56.04
N THR A 300 -12.90 -3.57 -56.60
CA THR A 300 -11.88 -4.60 -56.30
C THR A 300 -10.50 -4.06 -56.66
N ARG A 301 -9.60 -3.94 -55.71
CA ARG A 301 -8.19 -3.73 -55.99
C ARG A 301 -7.39 -4.92 -55.47
N ARG A 302 -6.80 -5.59 -56.47
CA ARG A 302 -5.83 -6.69 -56.39
C ARG A 302 -4.66 -6.34 -55.45
N SER A 303 -4.25 -7.30 -54.66
CA SER A 303 -2.95 -7.33 -53.97
C SER A 303 -1.80 -7.45 -54.97
N PRO A 304 -0.68 -6.84 -54.73
CA PRO A 304 0.60 -7.31 -55.24
C PRO A 304 1.43 -7.99 -54.18
N THR A 305 1.99 -9.07 -54.59
CA THR A 305 2.97 -10.00 -54.04
C THR A 305 4.21 -9.32 -53.46
N ALA A 306 4.67 -9.91 -52.33
CA ALA A 306 5.96 -9.65 -51.69
C ALA A 306 7.15 -10.14 -52.58
N PRO A 307 8.33 -9.58 -52.41
CA PRO A 307 9.58 -10.27 -52.67
C PRO A 307 10.33 -10.63 -51.39
N THR A 308 10.83 -11.83 -51.35
CA THR A 308 11.64 -12.53 -50.36
C THR A 308 13.11 -12.10 -50.41
N PRO A 309 13.91 -12.44 -49.38
CA PRO A 309 15.06 -11.67 -48.89
C PRO A 309 16.41 -12.07 -49.46
N GLY A 310 17.29 -11.11 -49.46
CA GLY A 310 18.72 -11.31 -49.69
C GLY A 310 19.49 -11.61 -48.40
N ARG A 311 20.03 -12.77 -48.37
CA ARG A 311 21.05 -13.28 -47.43
C ARG A 311 22.35 -12.50 -47.61
N ARG A 312 22.92 -11.89 -46.58
CA ARG A 312 24.35 -11.58 -46.51
C ARG A 312 24.94 -12.00 -45.18
N THR A 313 26.01 -12.72 -45.29
CA THR A 313 26.93 -13.30 -44.33
C THR A 313 27.85 -12.25 -43.70
N PRO A 314 28.59 -12.62 -42.63
CA PRO A 314 29.19 -11.69 -41.66
C PRO A 314 30.62 -11.31 -41.99
N GLU A 315 31.05 -10.12 -41.60
CA GLU A 315 32.46 -9.76 -41.50
C GLU A 315 32.78 -9.29 -40.06
N ARG A 316 33.68 -9.97 -39.44
CA ARG A 316 34.66 -9.52 -38.46
C ARG A 316 35.96 -9.13 -39.16
N PRO A 317 36.97 -8.48 -38.58
CA PRO A 317 37.13 -7.81 -37.29
C PRO A 317 37.98 -6.49 -37.37
N GLY A 318 38.32 -5.88 -36.24
CA GLY A 318 39.44 -4.93 -36.09
C GLY A 318 39.16 -3.92 -34.97
N GLN A 319 39.75 -4.20 -33.80
CA GLN A 319 40.85 -3.46 -33.17
C GLN A 319 40.75 -1.91 -33.28
N TRP A 320 40.47 -1.30 -32.18
CA TRP A 320 41.36 -0.42 -31.35
C TRP A 320 40.69 -0.12 -30.04
#